data_f3f3c168e1026462987f6ac7ada6de12
#
_entry.id   f3f3c168e1026462987f6ac7ada6de12
#
_cell.length_a   1.000
_cell.length_b   1.000
_cell.length_c   1.000
_cell.angle_alpha   90.00
_cell.angle_beta   90.00
_cell.angle_gamma   90.00
#
_symmetry.space_group_name_H-M   'P 1'
#
loop_
_entity.id
_entity.type
_entity.pdbx_description
1 polymer ?
#
loop_
_entity_poly.entity_id
_entity_poly.type
_entity_poly.pdbx_seq_one_letter_code
_entity_poly.pdbx_strand_id
1 'polypeptide(L)'
;MAVPDPVEQPREFLTHLFQTAVKRALPLHNTAAYLPLPPLNGGRTIVLGAGKAGAAMAQAVEAHWPVDVPLSGLVVTRYHHTPARPAELDGKPPRIEIVEASHPVPDAAGLQAAQRILDMTQCLTADDVVLCLISGGGSALL
;
A
#
# COMPACT_ATOMS: atom_id res chain seq x y z
N MET A 1 22.71 -13.99 -2.91
CA MET A 1 23.73 -13.69 -3.94
C MET A 1 24.89 -12.98 -3.26
N ALA A 2 26.14 -13.33 -3.61
CA ALA A 2 27.31 -12.61 -3.11
C ALA A 2 27.32 -11.18 -3.65
N VAL A 3 27.89 -10.25 -2.88
CA VAL A 3 28.07 -8.86 -3.32
C VAL A 3 29.19 -8.84 -4.35
N PRO A 4 28.99 -8.24 -5.56
CA PRO A 4 30.03 -8.13 -6.57
C PRO A 4 31.25 -7.32 -6.07
N ASP A 5 32.43 -7.64 -6.56
CA ASP A 5 33.64 -6.90 -6.21
C ASP A 5 33.63 -5.50 -6.86
N PRO A 6 33.84 -4.42 -6.08
CA PRO A 6 33.75 -3.06 -6.61
C PRO A 6 34.88 -2.70 -7.60
N VAL A 7 35.99 -3.41 -7.57
CA VAL A 7 37.15 -3.15 -8.44
C VAL A 7 37.09 -3.97 -9.72
N GLU A 8 36.75 -5.25 -9.59
CA GLU A 8 36.69 -6.17 -10.72
C GLU A 8 35.37 -6.07 -11.49
N GLN A 9 34.27 -5.72 -10.80
CA GLN A 9 32.91 -5.67 -11.33
C GLN A 9 32.17 -4.38 -10.93
N PRO A 10 32.71 -3.20 -11.27
CA PRO A 10 32.18 -1.93 -10.76
C PRO A 10 30.73 -1.64 -11.17
N ARG A 11 30.32 -2.03 -12.38
CA ARG A 11 28.95 -1.85 -12.87
C ARG A 11 27.98 -2.73 -12.08
N GLU A 12 28.29 -3.98 -11.93
CA GLU A 12 27.52 -4.97 -11.19
C GLU A 12 27.40 -4.56 -9.71
N PHE A 13 28.48 -4.07 -9.13
CA PHE A 13 28.49 -3.56 -7.75
C PHE A 13 27.55 -2.36 -7.60
N LEU A 14 27.63 -1.37 -8.47
CA LEU A 14 26.73 -0.20 -8.44
C LEU A 14 25.26 -0.60 -8.68
N THR A 15 25.01 -1.54 -9.60
CA THR A 15 23.69 -2.08 -9.84
C THR A 15 23.14 -2.79 -8.59
N HIS A 16 23.99 -3.59 -7.92
CA HIS A 16 23.64 -4.26 -6.68
C HIS A 16 23.30 -3.27 -5.56
N LEU A 17 24.08 -2.21 -5.39
CA LEU A 17 23.79 -1.15 -4.41
C LEU A 17 22.45 -0.48 -4.70
N PHE A 18 22.21 -0.10 -5.95
CA PHE A 18 20.94 0.50 -6.37
C PHE A 18 19.75 -0.41 -6.09
N GLN A 19 19.83 -1.68 -6.51
CA GLN A 19 18.77 -2.66 -6.30
C GLN A 19 18.53 -2.92 -4.82
N THR A 20 19.59 -2.94 -4.01
CA THR A 20 19.48 -3.12 -2.55
C THR A 20 18.74 -1.94 -1.92
N ALA A 21 19.08 -0.71 -2.31
CA ALA A 21 18.39 0.48 -1.83
C ALA A 21 16.91 0.50 -2.23
N VAL A 22 16.62 0.22 -3.51
CA VAL A 22 15.24 0.14 -4.01
C VAL A 22 14.44 -0.92 -3.25
N LYS A 23 15.00 -2.13 -3.14
CA LYS A 23 14.34 -3.24 -2.42
C LYS A 23 14.02 -2.85 -0.98
N ARG A 24 14.96 -2.19 -0.29
CA ARG A 24 14.77 -1.75 1.10
C ARG A 24 13.67 -0.68 1.23
N ALA A 25 13.44 0.13 0.19
CA ALA A 25 12.42 1.17 0.16
C ALA A 25 11.03 0.65 -0.24
N LEU A 26 10.93 -0.54 -0.86
CA LEU A 26 9.64 -1.07 -1.29
C LEU A 26 8.73 -1.40 -0.11
N PRO A 27 7.44 -0.99 -0.15
CA PRO A 27 6.48 -1.25 0.93
C PRO A 27 6.40 -2.72 1.35
N LEU A 28 6.43 -3.64 0.41
CA LEU A 28 6.37 -5.09 0.69
C LEU A 28 7.44 -5.57 1.68
N HIS A 29 8.60 -4.91 1.71
CA HIS A 29 9.73 -5.31 2.55
C HIS A 29 9.87 -4.50 3.85
N ASN A 30 9.16 -3.40 3.99
CA ASN A 30 9.30 -2.54 5.16
C ASN A 30 8.01 -2.31 5.95
N THR A 31 6.83 -2.49 5.34
CA THR A 31 5.55 -2.16 5.97
C THR A 31 5.25 -3.03 7.20
N ALA A 32 5.62 -4.31 7.18
CA ALA A 32 5.29 -5.25 8.25
C ALA A 32 5.71 -4.77 9.65
N ALA A 33 6.86 -4.11 9.76
CA ALA A 33 7.40 -3.62 11.03
C ALA A 33 6.59 -2.46 11.66
N TYR A 34 5.71 -1.83 10.87
CA TYR A 34 4.94 -0.65 11.27
C TYR A 34 3.43 -0.91 11.33
N LEU A 35 2.99 -2.13 10.99
CA LEU A 35 1.58 -2.47 11.12
C LEU A 35 1.16 -2.50 12.58
N PRO A 36 -0.02 -1.95 12.90
CA PRO A 36 -0.58 -2.09 14.23
C PRO A 36 -0.96 -3.55 14.51
N LEU A 37 -1.14 -3.87 15.78
CA LEU A 37 -1.77 -5.14 16.14
C LEU A 37 -3.22 -5.15 15.63
N PRO A 38 -3.73 -6.33 15.23
CA PRO A 38 -5.13 -6.49 14.90
C PRO A 38 -6.03 -6.01 16.05
N PRO A 39 -7.20 -5.43 15.72
CA PRO A 39 -8.14 -5.00 16.74
C PRO A 39 -8.60 -6.18 17.60
N LEU A 40 -8.86 -5.91 18.86
CA LEU A 40 -9.45 -6.86 19.79
C LEU A 40 -10.99 -6.78 19.71
N ASN A 41 -11.67 -7.69 20.41
CA ASN A 41 -13.13 -7.69 20.60
C ASN A 41 -13.96 -7.71 19.30
N GLY A 42 -13.41 -8.27 18.21
CA GLY A 42 -14.12 -8.39 16.94
C GLY A 42 -14.19 -7.10 16.12
N GLY A 43 -13.39 -6.10 16.45
CA GLY A 43 -13.25 -4.87 15.67
C GLY A 43 -12.75 -5.15 14.26
N ARG A 44 -12.98 -4.20 13.36
CA ARG A 44 -12.57 -4.26 11.94
C ARG A 44 -11.31 -3.43 11.72
N THR A 45 -10.50 -3.81 10.75
CA THR A 45 -9.44 -2.95 10.23
C THR A 45 -9.86 -2.39 8.89
N ILE A 46 -9.89 -1.06 8.79
CA ILE A 46 -10.24 -0.32 7.59
C ILE A 46 -9.01 0.42 7.10
N VAL A 47 -8.58 0.11 5.89
CA VAL A 47 -7.41 0.74 5.25
C VAL A 47 -7.87 1.81 4.30
N LEU A 48 -7.43 3.03 4.53
CA LEU A 48 -7.73 4.19 3.69
C LEU A 48 -6.40 4.80 3.23
N GLY A 49 -6.36 5.33 2.02
CA GLY A 49 -5.10 5.93 1.59
C GLY A 49 -5.12 6.62 0.25
N ALA A 50 -4.10 7.44 0.04
CA ALA A 50 -3.88 8.11 -1.23
C ALA A 50 -2.39 8.37 -1.48
N GLY A 51 -2.04 8.40 -2.76
CA GLY A 51 -0.71 8.75 -3.21
C GLY A 51 -0.11 7.76 -4.21
N LYS A 52 1.00 8.14 -4.82
CA LYS A 52 1.66 7.35 -5.88
C LYS A 52 2.08 5.96 -5.43
N ALA A 53 2.42 5.78 -4.14
CA ALA A 53 2.77 4.48 -3.57
C ALA A 53 1.58 3.78 -2.88
N GLY A 54 0.38 4.38 -2.89
CA GLY A 54 -0.81 3.87 -2.19
C GLY A 54 -1.13 2.42 -2.53
N ALA A 55 -1.13 2.07 -3.82
CA ALA A 55 -1.40 0.70 -4.27
C ALA A 55 -0.34 -0.30 -3.75
N ALA A 56 0.95 0.04 -3.85
CA ALA A 56 2.02 -0.82 -3.33
C ALA A 56 1.95 -0.99 -1.81
N MET A 57 1.58 0.07 -1.08
CA MET A 57 1.38 0.02 0.37
C MET A 57 0.18 -0.86 0.73
N ALA A 58 -0.94 -0.73 0.01
CA ALA A 58 -2.13 -1.57 0.22
C ALA A 58 -1.83 -3.05 0.01
N GLN A 59 -1.14 -3.40 -1.09
CA GLN A 59 -0.71 -4.77 -1.35
C GLN A 59 0.23 -5.30 -0.26
N ALA A 60 1.13 -4.46 0.26
CA ALA A 60 2.01 -4.83 1.35
C ALA A 60 1.24 -5.09 2.65
N VAL A 61 0.24 -4.26 2.97
CA VAL A 61 -0.66 -4.51 4.10
C VAL A 61 -1.38 -5.84 3.93
N GLU A 62 -2.00 -6.09 2.77
CA GLU A 62 -2.69 -7.37 2.50
C GLU A 62 -1.77 -8.59 2.66
N ALA A 63 -0.52 -8.48 2.20
CA ALA A 63 0.46 -9.57 2.26
C ALA A 63 0.85 -9.94 3.70
N HIS A 64 0.89 -8.96 4.60
CA HIS A 64 1.35 -9.15 5.97
C HIS A 64 0.22 -9.22 7.00
N TRP A 65 -1.02 -8.87 6.62
CA TRP A 65 -2.16 -8.93 7.54
C TRP A 65 -2.67 -10.36 7.71
N PRO A 66 -2.98 -10.80 8.93
CA PRO A 66 -3.49 -12.15 9.15
C PRO A 66 -4.73 -12.46 8.30
N VAL A 67 -4.79 -13.68 7.77
CA VAL A 67 -5.86 -14.07 6.81
C VAL A 67 -7.22 -14.15 7.49
N ASP A 68 -7.24 -14.56 8.72
CA ASP A 68 -8.44 -14.78 9.55
C ASP A 68 -8.94 -13.49 10.23
N VAL A 69 -8.20 -12.39 10.12
CA VAL A 69 -8.62 -11.10 10.70
C VAL A 69 -9.28 -10.23 9.64
N PRO A 70 -10.48 -9.68 9.93
CA PRO A 70 -11.18 -8.80 9.00
C PRO A 70 -10.31 -7.61 8.55
N LEU A 71 -10.22 -7.42 7.25
CA LEU A 71 -9.53 -6.33 6.59
C LEU A 71 -10.36 -5.89 5.40
N SER A 72 -10.60 -4.60 5.29
CA SER A 72 -11.22 -3.98 4.13
C SER A 72 -10.62 -2.60 3.91
N GLY A 73 -10.85 -2.00 2.77
CA GLY A 73 -10.35 -0.65 2.56
C GLY A 73 -10.45 -0.19 1.13
N LEU A 74 -10.06 1.06 0.93
CA LEU A 74 -9.93 1.70 -0.37
C LEU A 74 -8.73 2.64 -0.36
N VAL A 75 -7.87 2.51 -1.36
CA VAL A 75 -6.76 3.44 -1.59
C VAL A 75 -6.83 4.01 -3.00
N VAL A 76 -6.41 5.26 -3.13
CA VAL A 76 -6.38 5.95 -4.42
C VAL A 76 -4.94 6.14 -4.85
N THR A 77 -4.64 5.75 -6.09
CA THR A 77 -3.35 6.00 -6.72
C THR A 77 -3.55 6.67 -8.08
N ARG A 78 -2.48 7.17 -8.68
CA ARG A 78 -2.59 7.73 -10.04
C ARG A 78 -2.71 6.62 -11.08
N TYR A 79 -3.28 6.95 -12.24
CA TYR A 79 -3.35 6.04 -13.38
C TYR A 79 -1.99 5.39 -13.68
N HIS A 80 -2.01 4.11 -13.97
CA HIS A 80 -0.85 3.29 -14.31
C HIS A 80 0.20 3.17 -13.19
N HIS A 81 -0.21 3.33 -11.92
CA HIS A 81 0.66 3.18 -10.75
C HIS A 81 0.28 2.01 -9.84
N THR A 82 -0.66 1.18 -10.26
CA THR A 82 -0.94 -0.08 -9.58
C THR A 82 0.12 -1.10 -10.01
N PRO A 83 0.99 -1.55 -9.09
CA PRO A 83 2.00 -2.54 -9.43
C PRO A 83 1.38 -3.92 -9.64
N ALA A 84 2.11 -4.81 -10.28
CA ALA A 84 1.72 -6.22 -10.33
C ALA A 84 1.50 -6.77 -8.92
N ARG A 85 0.52 -7.64 -8.78
CA ARG A 85 0.21 -8.24 -7.49
C ARG A 85 1.38 -9.13 -7.05
N PRO A 86 1.87 -8.98 -5.82
CA PRO A 86 3.01 -9.76 -5.34
C PRO A 86 2.63 -11.23 -5.13
N ALA A 87 3.60 -12.12 -5.27
CA ALA A 87 3.40 -13.58 -5.19
C ALA A 87 2.82 -14.04 -3.83
N GLU A 88 3.08 -13.29 -2.76
CA GLU A 88 2.52 -13.52 -1.43
C GLU A 88 0.98 -13.44 -1.40
N LEU A 89 0.40 -12.85 -2.43
CA LEU A 89 -1.05 -12.68 -2.59
C LEU A 89 -1.64 -13.59 -3.68
N ASP A 90 -0.84 -14.45 -4.30
CA ASP A 90 -1.33 -15.36 -5.33
C ASP A 90 -2.46 -16.25 -4.80
N GLY A 91 -3.52 -16.37 -5.57
CA GLY A 91 -4.70 -17.14 -5.21
C GLY A 91 -5.59 -16.54 -4.09
N LYS A 92 -5.20 -15.41 -3.50
CA LYS A 92 -6.00 -14.74 -2.46
C LYS A 92 -6.86 -13.63 -3.08
N PRO A 93 -8.13 -13.49 -2.71
CA PRO A 93 -8.97 -12.38 -3.15
C PRO A 93 -8.44 -11.05 -2.61
N PRO A 94 -8.58 -9.95 -3.36
CA PRO A 94 -8.28 -8.61 -2.84
C PRO A 94 -9.18 -8.26 -1.67
N ARG A 95 -8.60 -7.71 -0.61
CA ARG A 95 -9.32 -7.19 0.58
C ARG A 95 -9.37 -5.68 0.61
N ILE A 96 -8.43 -5.01 -0.08
CA ILE A 96 -8.35 -3.57 -0.20
C ILE A 96 -8.54 -3.21 -1.67
N GLU A 97 -9.52 -2.38 -1.96
CA GLU A 97 -9.74 -1.88 -3.32
C GLU A 97 -8.70 -0.82 -3.68
N ILE A 98 -8.20 -0.89 -4.89
CA ILE A 98 -7.29 0.10 -5.45
C ILE A 98 -8.03 0.84 -6.56
N VAL A 99 -8.22 2.14 -6.39
CA VAL A 99 -8.81 3.03 -7.40
C VAL A 99 -7.70 3.84 -8.03
N GLU A 100 -7.69 3.89 -9.36
CA GLU A 100 -6.81 4.79 -10.11
C GLU A 100 -7.55 6.08 -10.47
N ALA A 101 -6.89 7.21 -10.29
CA ALA A 101 -7.44 8.53 -10.57
C ALA A 101 -6.39 9.47 -11.18
N SER A 102 -6.84 10.61 -11.68
CA SER A 102 -5.96 11.59 -12.31
C SER A 102 -5.10 12.33 -11.27
N HIS A 103 -3.87 12.63 -11.63
CA HIS A 103 -2.92 13.40 -10.85
C HIS A 103 -1.99 14.16 -11.81
N PRO A 104 -1.68 15.45 -11.64
CA PRO A 104 -1.97 16.30 -10.47
C PRO A 104 -3.33 17.03 -10.52
N VAL A 105 -4.07 16.92 -11.60
CA VAL A 105 -5.41 17.53 -11.73
C VAL A 105 -6.45 16.48 -11.36
N PRO A 106 -7.27 16.71 -10.30
CA PRO A 106 -8.31 15.77 -9.89
C PRO A 106 -9.34 15.52 -11.00
N ASP A 107 -9.92 14.34 -10.99
CA ASP A 107 -11.01 13.94 -11.89
C ASP A 107 -12.19 13.32 -11.13
N ALA A 108 -13.21 12.92 -11.87
CA ALA A 108 -14.41 12.31 -11.29
C ALA A 108 -14.12 11.01 -10.53
N ALA A 109 -13.12 10.24 -10.96
CA ALA A 109 -12.74 8.99 -10.28
C ALA A 109 -12.17 9.27 -8.89
N GLY A 110 -11.30 10.30 -8.77
CA GLY A 110 -10.77 10.75 -7.48
C GLY A 110 -11.87 11.26 -6.56
N LEU A 111 -12.78 12.12 -7.07
CA LEU A 111 -13.90 12.62 -6.29
C LEU A 111 -14.81 11.50 -5.75
N GLN A 112 -15.16 10.54 -6.60
CA GLN A 112 -15.98 9.39 -6.18
C GLN A 112 -15.24 8.51 -5.14
N ALA A 113 -13.95 8.30 -5.32
CA ALA A 113 -13.17 7.54 -4.37
C ALA A 113 -13.08 8.27 -3.01
N ALA A 114 -12.88 9.59 -3.01
CA ALA A 114 -12.87 10.40 -1.79
C ALA A 114 -14.22 10.29 -1.04
N GLN A 115 -15.35 10.38 -1.75
CA GLN A 115 -16.67 10.21 -1.13
C GLN A 115 -16.83 8.83 -0.52
N ARG A 116 -16.41 7.78 -1.22
CA ARG A 116 -16.45 6.40 -0.70
C ARG A 116 -15.56 6.20 0.52
N ILE A 117 -14.39 6.84 0.56
CA ILE A 117 -13.51 6.84 1.73
C ILE A 117 -14.22 7.47 2.92
N LEU A 118 -14.90 8.61 2.73
CA LEU A 118 -15.69 9.23 3.79
C LEU A 118 -16.83 8.33 4.25
N ASP A 119 -17.53 7.68 3.33
CA ASP A 119 -18.62 6.76 3.65
C ASP A 119 -18.11 5.56 4.48
N MET A 120 -16.92 5.04 4.19
CA MET A 120 -16.30 3.95 4.95
C MET A 120 -15.94 4.34 6.39
N THR A 121 -15.81 5.63 6.69
CA THR A 121 -15.57 6.12 8.05
C THR A 121 -16.85 6.29 8.87
N GLN A 122 -18.01 6.08 8.27
CA GLN A 122 -19.28 6.09 9.00
C GLN A 122 -19.42 4.82 9.87
N CYS A 123 -20.10 4.96 10.99
CA CYS A 123 -20.39 3.85 11.89
C CYS A 123 -19.14 3.12 12.43
N LEU A 124 -18.04 3.83 12.60
CA LEU A 124 -16.88 3.32 13.31
C LEU A 124 -17.16 3.22 14.80
N THR A 125 -16.59 2.21 15.43
CA THR A 125 -16.65 1.99 16.89
C THR A 125 -15.27 2.16 17.52
N ALA A 126 -15.20 2.19 18.83
CA ALA A 126 -13.93 2.26 19.56
C ALA A 126 -13.06 1.01 19.39
N ASP A 127 -13.64 -0.11 18.93
CA ASP A 127 -12.93 -1.35 18.67
C ASP A 127 -12.36 -1.44 17.24
N ASP A 128 -12.79 -0.56 16.33
CA ASP A 128 -12.29 -0.54 14.96
C ASP A 128 -10.93 0.20 14.87
N VAL A 129 -10.10 -0.24 13.94
CA VAL A 129 -8.81 0.39 13.62
C VAL A 129 -8.87 0.96 12.21
N VAL A 130 -8.54 2.24 12.06
CA VAL A 130 -8.35 2.87 10.75
C VAL A 130 -6.86 3.03 10.47
N LEU A 131 -6.38 2.40 9.41
CA LEU A 131 -4.99 2.47 8.95
C LEU A 131 -4.91 3.40 7.74
N CYS A 132 -4.26 4.56 7.91
CA CYS A 132 -4.08 5.53 6.84
C CYS A 132 -2.76 5.32 6.11
N LEU A 133 -2.82 5.04 4.80
CA LEU A 133 -1.66 4.86 3.92
C LEU A 133 -1.49 6.11 3.05
N ILE A 134 -0.65 7.03 3.50
CA ILE A 134 -0.42 8.30 2.80
C ILE A 134 0.99 8.33 2.24
N SER A 135 1.11 8.58 0.95
CA SER A 135 2.39 8.80 0.28
C SER A 135 2.42 10.16 -0.42
N GLY A 136 3.60 10.58 -0.91
CA GLY A 136 3.77 11.87 -1.58
C GLY A 136 2.79 12.06 -2.74
N GLY A 137 2.17 13.25 -2.82
CA GLY A 137 1.18 13.62 -3.82
C GLY A 137 -0.25 13.14 -3.54
N GLY A 138 -0.54 12.64 -2.36
CA GLY A 138 -1.87 12.14 -2.00
C GLY A 138 -2.98 13.20 -2.07
N SER A 139 -2.69 14.43 -1.68
CA SER A 139 -3.66 15.53 -1.64
C SER A 139 -4.29 15.91 -3.00
N ALA A 140 -3.69 15.52 -4.12
CA ALA A 140 -4.26 15.77 -5.44
C ALA A 140 -5.03 14.56 -6.00
N LEU A 141 -5.24 13.54 -5.19
CA LEU A 141 -5.96 12.31 -5.55
C LEU A 141 -7.28 12.16 -4.78
N LEU A 142 -7.45 12.98 -3.73
CA LEU A 142 -8.65 12.98 -2.86
C LEU A 142 -9.32 14.35 -2.88
#